data_f8912a522761e3efcc7df95734af9f18
#
_entry.id   f8912a522761e3efcc7df95734af9f18
#
_cell.length_a   1.000
_cell.length_b   1.000
_cell.length_c   1.000
_cell.angle_alpha   90.00
_cell.angle_beta   90.00
_cell.angle_gamma   90.00
#
_symmetry.space_group_name_H-M   'P 1'
#
loop_
_entity.id
_entity.type
_entity.pdbx_description
1 polymer ?
#
loop_
_entity_poly.entity_id
_entity_poly.type
_entity_poly.pdbx_seq_one_letter_code
_entity_poly.pdbx_strand_id
1 'polypeptide(L)' 'MTIAYVLINCELGAEETIMEKLKEIEQVKEVFGTIGTHDMMVKLDAENFEKIREIVSKNIQKIEKIRTISTLVKKDN' A
#
# COMPACT_ATOMS: atom_id res chain seq x y z
N MET A 1 -0.59 13.09 12.24
CA MET A 1 -0.89 11.83 11.55
C MET A 1 -0.96 12.07 10.05
N THR A 2 -0.28 11.26 9.30
CA THR A 2 -0.22 11.41 7.86
C THR A 2 -0.92 10.23 7.20
N ILE A 3 -1.88 10.52 6.32
CA ILE A 3 -2.63 9.49 5.60
C ILE A 3 -2.07 9.38 4.19
N ALA A 4 -1.87 8.16 3.74
CA ALA A 4 -1.44 7.88 2.38
C ALA A 4 -2.24 6.74 1.79
N TYR A 5 -2.35 6.75 0.48
CA TYR A 5 -2.99 5.67 -0.27
C TYR A 5 -1.98 5.09 -1.23
N VAL A 6 -1.81 3.78 -1.18
CA VAL A 6 -0.86 3.09 -2.05
C VAL A 6 -1.66 2.26 -3.05
N LEU A 7 -1.46 2.56 -4.32
CA LEU A 7 -2.13 1.85 -5.41
C LEU A 7 -1.17 0.81 -5.94
N ILE A 8 -1.62 -0.43 -6.02
CA ILE A 8 -0.75 -1.56 -6.32
C ILE A 8 -1.29 -2.35 -7.50
N ASN A 9 -0.40 -2.68 -8.42
CA ASN A 9 -0.67 -3.69 -9.44
C ASN A 9 0.22 -4.89 -9.16
N CYS A 10 -0.32 -6.07 -9.34
CA CYS A 10 0.39 -7.29 -9.02
C CYS A 10 0.14 -8.34 -10.09
N GLU A 11 0.87 -9.46 -9.99
CA GLU A 11 0.68 -10.57 -10.90
C GLU A 11 -0.66 -11.25 -10.65
N LEU A 12 -1.23 -11.75 -11.72
CA LEU A 12 -2.51 -12.43 -11.66
C LEU A 12 -2.44 -13.62 -10.72
N GLY A 13 -3.40 -13.71 -9.82
CA GLY A 13 -3.44 -14.81 -8.86
C GLY A 13 -2.72 -14.54 -7.56
N ALA A 14 -1.98 -13.43 -7.46
CA ALA A 14 -1.23 -13.11 -6.25
C ALA A 14 -1.98 -12.19 -5.30
N GLU A 15 -3.16 -11.71 -5.69
CA GLU A 15 -3.87 -10.67 -4.96
C GLU A 15 -4.11 -11.02 -3.49
N GLU A 16 -4.63 -12.21 -3.25
CA GLU A 16 -5.01 -12.60 -1.89
C GLU A 16 -3.80 -12.67 -0.96
N THR A 17 -2.73 -13.30 -1.43
CA THR A 17 -1.52 -13.42 -0.64
C THR A 17 -0.91 -12.06 -0.32
N ILE A 18 -0.88 -11.17 -1.31
CA ILE A 18 -0.35 -9.83 -1.11
C ILE A 18 -1.20 -9.06 -0.11
N MET A 19 -2.53 -9.15 -0.23
CA MET A 19 -3.41 -8.45 0.70
C MET A 19 -3.21 -8.93 2.14
N GLU A 20 -3.00 -10.23 2.32
CA GLU A 20 -2.74 -10.76 3.65
C GLU A 20 -1.44 -10.23 4.23
N LYS A 21 -0.40 -10.14 3.42
CA LYS A 21 0.87 -9.62 3.88
C LYS A 21 0.78 -8.13 4.21
N LEU A 22 0.03 -7.38 3.42
CA LEU A 22 -0.17 -5.97 3.69
C LEU A 22 -0.86 -5.74 5.03
N LYS A 23 -1.84 -6.59 5.35
CA LYS A 23 -2.58 -6.46 6.60
C LYS A 23 -1.71 -6.69 7.84
N GLU A 24 -0.56 -7.34 7.68
CA GLU A 24 0.36 -7.56 8.80
C GLU A 24 1.14 -6.32 9.16
N ILE A 25 1.16 -5.31 8.30
CA ILE A 25 1.88 -4.07 8.57
C ILE A 25 1.04 -3.21 9.51
N GLU A 26 1.64 -2.80 10.62
CA GLU A 26 0.92 -2.09 11.67
C GLU A 26 0.21 -0.83 11.19
N GLN A 27 0.86 -0.07 10.32
CA GLN A 27 0.33 1.20 9.85
C GLN A 27 -0.71 1.07 8.75
N VAL A 28 -0.96 -0.14 8.27
CA VAL A 28 -1.99 -0.39 7.26
C VAL A 28 -3.35 -0.41 7.96
N LYS A 29 -4.23 0.48 7.55
CA LYS A 29 -5.57 0.61 8.14
C LYS A 29 -6.63 -0.06 7.29
N GLU A 30 -6.42 -0.13 6.00
CA GLU A 30 -7.38 -0.72 5.07
C GLU A 30 -6.66 -1.29 3.87
N VAL A 31 -7.12 -2.43 3.38
CA VAL A 31 -6.67 -3.00 2.12
C VAL A 31 -7.91 -3.52 1.41
N PHE A 32 -8.07 -3.14 0.14
CA PHE A 32 -9.19 -3.66 -0.63
C PHE A 32 -8.83 -3.73 -2.11
N GLY A 33 -9.52 -4.64 -2.81
CA GLY A 33 -9.35 -4.78 -4.23
C GLY A 33 -10.07 -3.67 -4.98
N THR A 34 -9.53 -3.32 -6.15
CA THR A 34 -10.12 -2.27 -6.98
C THR A 34 -10.31 -2.78 -8.39
N ILE A 35 -11.18 -2.12 -9.13
CA ILE A 35 -11.40 -2.37 -10.55
C ILE A 35 -10.95 -1.13 -11.30
N GLY A 36 -10.17 -1.32 -12.35
CA GLY A 36 -9.66 -0.22 -13.16
C GLY A 36 -8.17 -0.37 -13.38
N THR A 37 -7.45 0.72 -13.29
CA THR A 37 -6.03 0.74 -13.62
C THR A 37 -5.14 0.07 -12.56
N HIS A 38 -5.66 -0.16 -11.36
CA HIS A 38 -4.91 -0.79 -10.29
C HIS A 38 -5.68 -1.95 -9.72
N ASP A 39 -4.95 -2.92 -9.13
CA ASP A 39 -5.55 -4.14 -8.60
C ASP A 39 -6.01 -4.00 -7.17
N MET A 40 -5.35 -3.16 -6.39
CA MET A 40 -5.72 -2.99 -4.99
C MET A 40 -5.25 -1.65 -4.46
N MET A 41 -5.85 -1.23 -3.35
CA MET A 41 -5.50 0.02 -2.68
C MET A 41 -5.27 -0.25 -1.21
N VAL A 42 -4.25 0.42 -0.66
CA VAL A 42 -3.88 0.33 0.75
C VAL A 42 -3.97 1.71 1.37
N LYS A 43 -4.62 1.80 2.53
CA LYS A 43 -4.63 3.04 3.30
C LYS A 43 -3.62 2.93 4.42
N LEU A 44 -2.68 3.86 4.46
CA LEU A 44 -1.67 3.94 5.51
C LEU A 44 -1.94 5.15 6.41
N ASP A 45 -1.65 4.97 7.69
CA ASP A 45 -1.70 6.06 8.65
C ASP A 45 -0.42 5.98 9.49
N ALA A 46 0.43 6.99 9.39
CA ALA A 46 1.70 7.01 10.08
C ALA A 46 1.96 8.40 10.66
N GLU A 47 3.00 8.51 11.47
CA GLU A 47 3.31 9.74 12.19
C GLU A 47 3.63 10.91 11.26
N ASN A 48 4.34 10.63 10.18
CA ASN A 48 4.79 11.68 9.27
C ASN A 48 5.07 11.08 7.89
N PHE A 49 5.40 11.96 6.95
CA PHE A 49 5.68 11.57 5.57
C PHE A 49 6.89 10.64 5.46
N GLU A 50 7.93 10.90 6.25
CA GLU A 50 9.12 10.05 6.20
C GLU A 50 8.80 8.62 6.58
N LYS A 51 7.92 8.43 7.56
CA LYS A 51 7.50 7.09 7.96
C LYS A 51 6.71 6.41 6.86
N ILE A 52 5.87 7.15 6.15
CA ILE A 52 5.15 6.61 5.00
C ILE A 52 6.14 6.09 3.96
N ARG A 53 7.16 6.89 3.63
CA ARG A 53 8.17 6.49 2.66
C ARG A 53 8.91 5.23 3.10
N GLU A 54 9.23 5.17 4.38
CA GLU A 54 9.93 4.02 4.93
C GLU A 54 9.10 2.74 4.81
N ILE A 55 7.80 2.84 5.15
CA ILE A 55 6.91 1.69 5.07
C ILE A 55 6.80 1.18 3.63
N VAL A 56 6.65 2.09 2.69
CA VAL A 56 6.54 1.70 1.29
C VAL A 56 7.83 1.02 0.82
N SER A 57 8.98 1.63 1.10
CA SER A 57 10.25 1.11 0.58
C SER A 57 10.73 -0.14 1.30
N LYS A 58 10.49 -0.25 2.60
CA LYS A 58 11.02 -1.37 3.37
C LYS A 58 10.05 -2.51 3.58
N ASN A 59 8.76 -2.23 3.56
CA ASN A 59 7.75 -3.24 3.83
C ASN A 59 6.96 -3.64 2.60
N ILE A 60 6.44 -2.66 1.86
CA ILE A 60 5.56 -2.97 0.72
C ILE A 60 6.34 -3.41 -0.50
N GLN A 61 7.42 -2.72 -0.83
CA GLN A 61 8.21 -3.06 -2.03
C GLN A 61 8.86 -4.44 -1.94
N LYS A 62 9.00 -4.97 -0.74
CA LYS A 62 9.60 -6.29 -0.57
C LYS A 62 8.64 -7.43 -0.82
N ILE A 63 7.35 -7.15 -0.92
CA ILE A 63 6.36 -8.20 -1.15
C ILE A 63 6.51 -8.68 -2.58
N GLU A 64 6.63 -10.00 -2.74
CA GLU A 64 6.81 -10.59 -4.06
C GLU A 64 5.58 -10.46 -4.92
N LYS A 65 5.80 -10.39 -6.22
CA LYS A 65 4.76 -10.39 -7.25
C LYS A 65 4.00 -9.08 -7.36
N ILE A 66 4.45 -8.04 -6.66
CA ILE A 66 3.96 -6.69 -6.91
C ILE A 66 4.67 -6.15 -8.14
N ARG A 67 3.91 -5.60 -9.07
CA ARG A 67 4.46 -5.06 -10.32
C ARG A 67 4.71 -3.58 -10.24
N THR A 68 3.73 -2.82 -9.78
CA THR A 68 3.87 -1.38 -9.69
C THR A 68 3.27 -0.87 -8.38
N ILE A 69 3.85 0.19 -7.86
CA ILE A 69 3.38 0.85 -6.65
C ILE A 69 3.32 2.34 -6.93
N SER A 70 2.19 2.96 -6.59
CA SER A 70 2.03 4.40 -6.70
C SER A 70 1.49 4.90 -5.38
N THR A 71 2.19 5.85 -4.76
CA THR A 71 1.81 6.35 -3.44
C THR A 71 1.27 7.77 -3.55
N LEU A 72 0.09 7.98 -2.97
CA LEU A 72 -0.54 9.29 -2.89
C LEU A 72 -0.62 9.66 -1.42
N VAL A 73 -0.05 10.81 -1.06
CA VAL A 73 -0.10 11.28 0.31
C VAL A 73 -1.16 12.35 0.41
N LYS A 74 -2.04 12.22 1.41
CA LYS A 74 -3.09 13.20 1.60
C LYS A 74 -2.48 14.55 1.99
N LYS A 75 -2.84 15.56 1.25
CA LYS A 75 -2.32 16.90 1.49
C LYS A 75 -3.14 17.59 2.56
N ASP A 76 -2.45 18.17 3.53
CA ASP A 76 -3.09 18.98 4.56
C ASP A 76 -3.23 20.40 4.06
N ASN A 77 -4.40 20.99 4.24
CA ASN A 77 -4.63 22.39 3.88
C ASN A 77 -4.98 23.17 5.11
#